data_d367d7dc153af210b8860749c52c4dc3
#
_entry.id   d367d7dc153af210b8860749c52c4dc3
#
_cell.length_a   1.000
_cell.length_b   1.000
_cell.length_c   1.000
_cell.angle_alpha   90.00
_cell.angle_beta   90.00
_cell.angle_gamma   90.00
#
_symmetry.space_group_name_H-M   'P 1'
#
loop_
_entity.id
_entity.type
_entity.pdbx_description
1 polymer ?
#
loop_
_entity_poly.entity_id
_entity_poly.type
_entity_poly.pdbx_seq_one_letter_code
_entity_poly.pdbx_strand_id
1 'polypeptide(L)'
;MVVYADLLQKMLTKNRAYEINKGKTKELFDYWMEKCKKLVNKSSIKEFKQSIFDIVSDFEKIEIDTSVIKPKVGIVGEVLIKYHPFGNNFVADKLEQEGAEVILPDFMGFIKFIATHKITFNKLIKTDAIKAKLFKTAIKLIDLLEKPVISCLLYTSDAAD
;
A
#
# COMPACT_ATOMS: atom_id res chain seq x y z
N MET A 1 11.52 2.06 1.70
CA MET A 1 10.98 0.74 2.07
C MET A 1 9.47 0.77 2.31
N VAL A 2 8.92 1.71 3.07
CA VAL A 2 7.46 1.76 3.37
C VAL A 2 6.62 1.85 2.10
N VAL A 3 6.96 2.69 1.13
CA VAL A 3 6.24 2.80 -0.16
C VAL A 3 6.17 1.46 -0.90
N TYR A 4 7.26 0.69 -0.89
CA TYR A 4 7.25 -0.66 -1.45
C TYR A 4 6.32 -1.61 -0.68
N ALA A 5 6.35 -1.55 0.66
CA ALA A 5 5.51 -2.39 1.49
C ALA A 5 4.01 -2.10 1.26
N ASP A 6 3.64 -0.81 1.18
CA ASP A 6 2.26 -0.40 0.90
C ASP A 6 1.80 -0.85 -0.49
N LEU A 7 2.66 -0.70 -1.53
CA LEU A 7 2.37 -1.20 -2.88
C LEU A 7 2.19 -2.72 -2.87
N LEU A 8 3.15 -3.46 -2.31
CA LEU A 8 3.11 -4.92 -2.28
C LEU A 8 1.89 -5.43 -1.49
N GLN A 9 1.55 -4.79 -0.36
CA GLN A 9 0.38 -5.14 0.42
C GLN A 9 -0.92 -4.92 -0.37
N LYS A 10 -1.02 -3.81 -1.11
CA LYS A 10 -2.15 -3.53 -2.00
C LYS A 10 -2.30 -4.59 -3.08
N MET A 11 -1.19 -4.92 -3.75
CA MET A 11 -1.19 -5.95 -4.81
C MET A 11 -1.52 -7.33 -4.25
N LEU A 12 -1.01 -7.66 -3.04
CA LEU A 12 -1.32 -8.91 -2.37
C LEU A 12 -2.82 -9.06 -2.10
N THR A 13 -3.45 -8.09 -1.41
CA THR A 13 -4.86 -8.20 -1.02
C THR A 13 -5.80 -8.20 -2.22
N LYS A 14 -5.51 -7.38 -3.24
CA LYS A 14 -6.30 -7.32 -4.48
C LYS A 14 -6.24 -8.65 -5.24
N ASN A 15 -5.06 -9.18 -5.52
CA ASN A 15 -4.92 -10.38 -6.36
C ASN A 15 -5.27 -11.67 -5.60
N ARG A 16 -4.88 -11.78 -4.32
CA ARG A 16 -5.13 -12.99 -3.50
C ARG A 16 -6.62 -13.33 -3.39
N ALA A 17 -7.48 -12.32 -3.38
CA ALA A 17 -8.92 -12.52 -3.35
C ALA A 17 -9.43 -13.28 -4.60
N TYR A 18 -8.82 -13.06 -5.76
CA TYR A 18 -9.30 -13.53 -7.06
C TYR A 18 -8.35 -14.54 -7.73
N GLU A 19 -7.17 -14.85 -7.17
CA GLU A 19 -6.22 -15.76 -7.80
C GLU A 19 -6.80 -17.14 -8.06
N ILE A 20 -6.62 -17.64 -9.29
CA ILE A 20 -7.04 -18.99 -9.69
C ILE A 20 -6.12 -20.02 -9.06
N ASN A 21 -4.81 -19.80 -9.14
CA ASN A 21 -3.78 -20.68 -8.58
C ASN A 21 -3.42 -20.21 -7.17
N LYS A 22 -4.06 -20.78 -6.14
CA LYS A 22 -3.89 -20.37 -4.74
C LYS A 22 -2.43 -20.39 -4.28
N GLY A 23 -2.00 -19.28 -3.66
CA GLY A 23 -0.66 -19.10 -3.10
C GLY A 23 0.34 -18.39 -4.02
N LYS A 24 0.11 -18.30 -5.33
CA LYS A 24 1.02 -17.60 -6.25
C LYS A 24 1.21 -16.13 -5.93
N THR A 25 0.14 -15.45 -5.55
CA THR A 25 0.20 -14.05 -5.13
C THR A 25 1.12 -13.87 -3.92
N LYS A 26 1.04 -14.80 -2.95
CA LYS A 26 1.88 -14.75 -1.75
C LYS A 26 3.36 -15.04 -2.07
N GLU A 27 3.65 -16.01 -2.92
CA GLU A 27 5.00 -16.31 -3.37
C GLU A 27 5.65 -15.10 -4.06
N LEU A 28 4.90 -14.44 -4.96
CA LEU A 28 5.36 -13.25 -5.65
C LEU A 28 5.56 -12.07 -4.69
N PHE A 29 4.69 -11.91 -3.70
CA PHE A 29 4.85 -10.92 -2.63
C PHE A 29 6.16 -11.14 -1.85
N ASP A 30 6.43 -12.37 -1.42
CA ASP A 30 7.63 -12.69 -0.64
C ASP A 30 8.91 -12.48 -1.48
N TYR A 31 8.89 -12.88 -2.74
CA TYR A 31 9.99 -12.62 -3.69
C TYR A 31 10.29 -11.12 -3.81
N TRP A 32 9.27 -10.31 -4.07
CA TRP A 32 9.46 -8.87 -4.22
C TRP A 32 9.82 -8.18 -2.91
N MET A 33 9.32 -8.64 -1.78
CA MET A 33 9.69 -8.12 -0.47
C MET A 33 11.20 -8.28 -0.21
N GLU A 34 11.76 -9.44 -0.50
CA GLU A 34 13.21 -9.67 -0.37
C GLU A 34 14.04 -8.86 -1.37
N LYS A 35 13.56 -8.73 -2.60
CA LYS A 35 14.20 -7.89 -3.63
C LYS A 35 14.19 -6.42 -3.25
N CYS A 36 13.06 -5.89 -2.76
CA CYS A 36 12.94 -4.52 -2.31
C CYS A 36 13.87 -4.18 -1.12
N LYS A 37 14.07 -5.09 -0.17
CA LYS A 37 15.04 -4.92 0.92
C LYS A 37 16.46 -4.67 0.39
N LYS A 38 16.85 -5.35 -0.69
CA LYS A 38 18.16 -5.17 -1.34
C LYS A 38 18.23 -3.86 -2.14
N LEU A 39 17.14 -3.50 -2.83
CA LEU A 39 17.06 -2.29 -3.65
C LEU A 39 17.15 -1.02 -2.80
N VAL A 40 16.52 -0.96 -1.65
CA VAL A 40 16.53 0.23 -0.76
C VAL A 40 17.94 0.70 -0.41
N ASN A 41 18.90 -0.21 -0.31
CA ASN A 41 20.28 0.12 0.07
C ASN A 41 21.16 0.57 -1.10
N LYS A 42 20.74 0.39 -2.34
CA LYS A 42 21.61 0.55 -3.53
C LYS A 42 20.98 1.35 -4.68
N SER A 43 19.67 1.65 -4.63
CA SER A 43 18.95 2.15 -5.81
C SER A 43 18.98 3.65 -5.99
N SER A 44 19.15 4.07 -7.24
CA SER A 44 18.86 5.41 -7.71
C SER A 44 17.34 5.65 -7.80
N ILE A 45 16.92 6.92 -7.91
CA ILE A 45 15.51 7.28 -8.13
C ILE A 45 14.94 6.62 -9.41
N LYS A 46 15.80 6.45 -10.43
CA LYS A 46 15.39 5.80 -11.69
C LYS A 46 15.09 4.32 -11.48
N GLU A 47 15.96 3.61 -10.78
CA GLU A 47 15.76 2.19 -10.43
C GLU A 47 14.55 2.00 -9.52
N PHE A 48 14.31 2.92 -8.59
CA PHE A 48 13.11 2.93 -7.76
C PHE A 48 11.84 3.00 -8.61
N LYS A 49 11.76 3.92 -9.58
CA LYS A 49 10.59 4.02 -10.47
C LYS A 49 10.42 2.78 -11.34
N GLN A 50 11.52 2.25 -11.88
CA GLN A 50 11.49 1.04 -12.70
C GLN A 50 11.00 -0.16 -11.87
N SER A 51 11.48 -0.33 -10.64
CA SER A 51 11.07 -1.44 -9.79
C SER A 51 9.59 -1.39 -9.40
N ILE A 52 8.99 -0.20 -9.25
CA ILE A 52 7.55 -0.05 -9.03
C ILE A 52 6.77 -0.58 -10.24
N PHE A 53 7.19 -0.18 -11.44
CA PHE A 53 6.57 -0.66 -12.68
C PHE A 53 6.71 -2.19 -12.83
N ASP A 54 7.91 -2.72 -12.56
CA ASP A 54 8.16 -4.16 -12.63
C ASP A 54 7.29 -4.96 -11.64
N ILE A 55 7.12 -4.44 -10.40
CA ILE A 55 6.23 -5.04 -9.39
C ILE A 55 4.80 -5.13 -9.94
N VAL A 56 4.24 -4.02 -10.38
CA VAL A 56 2.86 -3.99 -10.87
C VAL A 56 2.69 -4.93 -12.06
N SER A 57 3.60 -4.86 -13.04
CA SER A 57 3.59 -5.74 -14.22
C SER A 57 3.66 -7.23 -13.88
N ASP A 58 4.43 -7.61 -12.86
CA ASP A 58 4.51 -9.02 -12.45
C ASP A 58 3.23 -9.49 -11.76
N PHE A 59 2.60 -8.64 -10.93
CA PHE A 59 1.33 -8.97 -10.31
C PHE A 59 0.16 -9.02 -11.30
N GLU A 60 0.21 -8.26 -12.40
CA GLU A 60 -0.79 -8.31 -13.48
C GLU A 60 -0.75 -9.61 -14.27
N LYS A 61 0.37 -10.33 -14.26
CA LYS A 61 0.50 -11.65 -14.90
C LYS A 61 -0.16 -12.78 -14.10
N ILE A 62 -0.57 -12.51 -12.86
CA ILE A 62 -1.29 -13.50 -12.05
C ILE A 62 -2.68 -13.70 -12.64
N GLU A 63 -2.99 -14.95 -12.96
CA GLU A 63 -4.31 -15.33 -13.45
C GLU A 63 -5.36 -15.15 -12.35
N ILE A 64 -6.34 -14.29 -12.59
CA ILE A 64 -7.43 -13.97 -11.67
C ILE A 64 -8.78 -14.35 -12.28
N ASP A 65 -9.69 -14.79 -11.42
CA ASP A 65 -11.09 -15.04 -11.81
C ASP A 65 -11.87 -13.73 -11.77
N THR A 66 -12.16 -13.17 -12.95
CA THR A 66 -12.94 -11.94 -13.13
C THR A 66 -14.45 -12.17 -13.18
N SER A 67 -14.91 -13.43 -13.17
CA SER A 67 -16.32 -13.78 -13.25
C SER A 67 -17.11 -13.50 -11.96
N VAL A 68 -16.39 -13.38 -10.84
CA VAL A 68 -16.97 -13.18 -9.50
C VAL A 68 -16.58 -11.81 -8.95
N ILE A 69 -17.58 -11.01 -8.61
CA ILE A 69 -17.37 -9.74 -7.89
C ILE A 69 -17.53 -10.00 -6.39
N LYS A 70 -16.46 -9.84 -5.63
CA LYS A 70 -16.47 -10.01 -4.17
C LYS A 70 -16.81 -8.71 -3.45
N PRO A 71 -17.51 -8.76 -2.31
CA PRO A 71 -17.73 -7.58 -1.49
C PRO A 71 -16.41 -7.05 -0.95
N LYS A 72 -16.21 -5.74 -1.06
CA LYS A 72 -15.01 -5.06 -0.56
C LYS A 72 -15.18 -4.69 0.90
N VAL A 73 -14.29 -5.18 1.76
CA VAL A 73 -14.32 -4.95 3.21
C VAL A 73 -13.06 -4.25 3.67
N GLY A 74 -13.21 -3.01 4.14
CA GLY A 74 -12.11 -2.21 4.69
C GLY A 74 -11.82 -2.54 6.15
N ILE A 75 -10.56 -2.85 6.48
CA ILE A 75 -10.12 -3.03 7.86
C ILE A 75 -9.65 -1.67 8.40
N VAL A 76 -10.38 -1.15 9.40
CA VAL A 76 -10.07 0.11 10.07
C VAL A 76 -9.78 -0.11 11.55
N GLY A 77 -9.08 0.80 12.19
CA GLY A 77 -8.77 0.73 13.61
C GLY A 77 -7.40 1.34 13.94
N GLU A 78 -6.92 1.02 15.14
CA GLU A 78 -5.60 1.44 15.63
C GLU A 78 -4.50 0.81 14.75
N VAL A 79 -3.46 1.58 14.44
CA VAL A 79 -2.46 1.21 13.42
C VAL A 79 -1.75 -0.11 13.73
N LEU A 80 -1.34 -0.31 14.99
CA LEU A 80 -0.65 -1.54 15.39
C LEU A 80 -1.54 -2.76 15.23
N ILE A 81 -2.76 -2.70 15.77
CA ILE A 81 -3.72 -3.81 15.70
C ILE A 81 -4.10 -4.11 14.25
N LYS A 82 -4.34 -3.10 13.44
CA LYS A 82 -4.73 -3.24 12.03
C LYS A 82 -3.72 -4.05 11.21
N TYR A 83 -2.41 -3.83 11.42
CA TYR A 83 -1.35 -4.51 10.66
C TYR A 83 -0.74 -5.73 11.35
N HIS A 84 -1.14 -6.02 12.60
CA HIS A 84 -0.57 -7.13 13.36
C HIS A 84 -1.50 -8.37 13.32
N PRO A 85 -1.19 -9.42 12.53
CA PRO A 85 -2.09 -10.54 12.32
C PRO A 85 -2.53 -11.22 13.62
N PHE A 86 -1.61 -11.47 14.54
CA PHE A 86 -1.95 -12.05 15.85
C PHE A 86 -2.81 -11.11 16.71
N GLY A 87 -2.52 -9.81 16.68
CA GLY A 87 -3.27 -8.80 17.45
C GLY A 87 -4.71 -8.64 16.99
N ASN A 88 -4.99 -8.83 15.69
CA ASN A 88 -6.32 -8.75 15.11
C ASN A 88 -6.95 -10.11 14.80
N ASN A 89 -6.39 -11.19 15.32
CA ASN A 89 -6.91 -12.55 15.16
C ASN A 89 -7.04 -12.96 13.69
N PHE A 90 -6.07 -12.60 12.84
CA PHE A 90 -6.02 -12.91 11.41
C PHE A 90 -7.28 -12.47 10.65
N VAL A 91 -7.82 -11.30 10.99
CA VAL A 91 -9.09 -10.82 10.43
C VAL A 91 -9.10 -10.74 8.91
N ALA A 92 -7.97 -10.35 8.29
CA ALA A 92 -7.86 -10.30 6.83
C ALA A 92 -8.05 -11.69 6.20
N ASP A 93 -7.36 -12.71 6.74
CA ASP A 93 -7.45 -14.08 6.23
C ASP A 93 -8.85 -14.67 6.42
N LYS A 94 -9.50 -14.35 7.55
CA LYS A 94 -10.89 -14.78 7.81
C LYS A 94 -11.88 -14.15 6.84
N LEU A 95 -11.78 -12.85 6.60
CA LEU A 95 -12.64 -12.16 5.65
C LEU A 95 -12.48 -12.70 4.23
N GLU A 96 -11.26 -13.02 3.81
CA GLU A 96 -11.02 -13.64 2.51
C GLU A 96 -11.58 -15.08 2.43
N GLN A 97 -11.49 -15.88 3.51
CA GLN A 97 -12.11 -17.19 3.59
C GLN A 97 -13.64 -17.11 3.47
N GLU A 98 -14.26 -16.07 4.01
CA GLU A 98 -15.69 -15.77 3.86
C GLU A 98 -16.06 -15.17 2.50
N GLY A 99 -15.08 -15.02 1.60
CA GLY A 99 -15.32 -14.59 0.22
C GLY A 99 -15.25 -13.07 0.00
N ALA A 100 -14.68 -12.30 0.90
CA ALA A 100 -14.51 -10.86 0.73
C ALA A 100 -13.17 -10.48 0.03
N GLU A 101 -13.16 -9.34 -0.64
CA GLU A 101 -11.93 -8.62 -1.01
C GLU A 101 -11.54 -7.69 0.13
N VAL A 102 -10.38 -7.91 0.74
CA VAL A 102 -9.91 -7.11 1.88
C VAL A 102 -9.18 -5.87 1.40
N ILE A 103 -9.58 -4.72 1.94
CA ILE A 103 -8.90 -3.44 1.73
C ILE A 103 -8.21 -3.02 3.02
N LEU A 104 -6.87 -2.97 2.98
CA LEU A 104 -6.05 -2.41 4.05
C LEU A 104 -5.59 -1.01 3.63
N PRO A 105 -5.93 0.06 4.39
CA PRO A 105 -5.38 1.39 4.16
C PRO A 105 -3.85 1.37 4.23
N ASP A 106 -3.19 2.15 3.37
CA ASP A 106 -1.74 2.23 3.35
C ASP A 106 -1.15 2.90 4.61
N PHE A 107 0.09 2.55 4.94
CA PHE A 107 0.79 3.10 6.10
C PHE A 107 1.25 4.54 5.86
N MET A 108 1.61 4.88 4.60
CA MET A 108 1.97 6.25 4.24
C MET A 108 0.80 7.21 4.37
N GLY A 109 -0.42 6.78 4.04
CA GLY A 109 -1.64 7.55 4.29
C GLY A 109 -1.84 7.86 5.77
N PHE A 110 -1.55 6.89 6.66
CA PHE A 110 -1.59 7.11 8.10
C PHE A 110 -0.55 8.15 8.57
N ILE A 111 0.69 8.10 8.06
CA ILE A 111 1.72 9.10 8.35
C ILE A 111 1.28 10.50 7.88
N LYS A 112 0.73 10.61 6.67
CA LYS A 112 0.19 11.87 6.13
C LYS A 112 -0.99 12.40 6.97
N PHE A 113 -1.86 11.51 7.45
CA PHE A 113 -2.95 11.88 8.36
C PHE A 113 -2.43 12.51 9.65
N ILE A 114 -1.44 11.87 10.32
CA ILE A 114 -0.83 12.43 11.54
C ILE A 114 -0.20 13.80 11.26
N ALA A 115 0.56 13.93 10.18
CA ALA A 115 1.21 15.19 9.82
C ALA A 115 0.18 16.30 9.54
N THR A 116 -0.89 15.99 8.82
CA THR A 116 -1.99 16.93 8.53
C THR A 116 -2.72 17.34 9.81
N HIS A 117 -3.00 16.39 10.69
CA HIS A 117 -3.59 16.67 11.99
C HIS A 117 -2.72 17.64 12.81
N LYS A 118 -1.41 17.41 12.87
CA LYS A 118 -0.46 18.32 13.55
C LYS A 118 -0.43 19.72 12.93
N ILE A 119 -0.47 19.83 11.60
CA ILE A 119 -0.54 21.12 10.90
C ILE A 119 -1.82 21.86 11.26
N THR A 120 -2.97 21.18 11.25
CA THR A 120 -4.27 21.77 11.57
C THR A 120 -4.33 22.21 13.03
N PHE A 121 -3.88 21.37 13.95
CA PHE A 121 -3.80 21.68 15.38
C PHE A 121 -2.92 22.91 15.65
N ASN A 122 -1.73 22.99 15.03
CA ASN A 122 -0.83 24.13 15.16
C ASN A 122 -1.44 25.43 14.61
N LYS A 123 -2.27 25.35 13.57
CA LYS A 123 -3.02 26.51 13.05
C LYS A 123 -4.08 26.99 14.03
N LEU A 124 -4.83 26.07 14.64
CA LEU A 124 -5.92 26.40 15.57
C LEU A 124 -5.40 27.03 16.87
N ILE A 125 -4.31 26.48 17.45
CA ILE A 125 -3.75 26.94 18.71
C ILE A 125 -2.68 28.03 18.53
N LYS A 126 -2.35 28.38 17.29
CA LYS A 126 -1.29 29.36 16.92
C LYS A 126 0.07 29.05 17.58
N THR A 127 0.37 27.77 17.75
CA THR A 127 1.68 27.31 18.21
C THR A 127 2.62 27.11 17.01
N ASP A 128 3.83 26.93 17.19
CA ASP A 128 4.98 26.54 16.38
C ASP A 128 4.79 26.50 14.81
N ALA A 129 4.87 27.66 14.17
CA ALA A 129 4.79 27.78 12.71
C ALA A 129 5.93 27.02 11.98
N ILE A 130 7.10 26.85 12.64
CA ILE A 130 8.26 26.16 12.07
C ILE A 130 7.96 24.66 11.94
N LYS A 131 7.38 24.05 12.98
CA LYS A 131 6.96 22.63 12.94
C LYS A 131 5.88 22.40 11.87
N ALA A 132 4.92 23.31 11.75
CA ALA A 132 3.90 23.20 10.70
C ALA A 132 4.52 23.24 9.28
N LYS A 133 5.54 24.08 9.06
CA LYS A 133 6.28 24.13 7.79
C LYS A 133 7.05 22.83 7.55
N LEU A 134 7.68 22.28 8.57
CA LEU A 134 8.40 21.00 8.48
C LEU A 134 7.47 19.86 8.08
N PHE A 135 6.30 19.71 8.73
CA PHE A 135 5.31 18.71 8.38
C PHE A 135 4.78 18.85 6.95
N LYS A 136 4.54 20.09 6.48
CA LYS A 136 4.15 20.33 5.07
C LYS A 136 5.23 19.88 4.09
N THR A 137 6.50 20.11 4.40
CA THR A 137 7.61 19.68 3.55
C THR A 137 7.73 18.15 3.54
N ALA A 138 7.54 17.50 4.69
CA ALA A 138 7.53 16.05 4.79
C ALA A 138 6.39 15.42 3.95
N ILE A 139 5.17 15.97 4.00
CA ILE A 139 4.05 15.51 3.17
C ILE A 139 4.40 15.62 1.68
N LYS A 140 4.95 16.76 1.24
CA LYS A 140 5.35 16.93 -0.19
C LYS A 140 6.40 15.92 -0.62
N LEU A 141 7.34 15.57 0.25
CA LEU A 141 8.34 14.55 -0.04
C LEU A 141 7.71 13.16 -0.16
N ILE A 142 6.77 12.83 0.73
CA ILE A 142 6.01 11.58 0.67
C ILE A 142 5.21 11.51 -0.65
N ASP A 143 4.47 12.57 -1.00
CA ASP A 143 3.71 12.63 -2.25
C ASP A 143 4.60 12.44 -3.48
N LEU A 144 5.81 12.98 -3.47
CA LEU A 144 6.79 12.78 -4.55
C LEU A 144 7.23 11.31 -4.67
N LEU A 145 7.40 10.62 -3.56
CA LEU A 145 7.76 9.21 -3.54
C LEU A 145 6.60 8.28 -3.92
N GLU A 146 5.35 8.66 -3.59
CA GLU A 146 4.16 7.89 -3.94
C GLU A 146 3.69 8.12 -5.39
N LYS A 147 4.05 9.26 -5.99
CA LYS A 147 3.62 9.61 -7.35
C LYS A 147 3.85 8.50 -8.39
N PRO A 148 4.99 7.81 -8.46
CA PRO A 148 5.18 6.69 -9.40
C PRO A 148 4.21 5.53 -9.13
N VAL A 149 3.93 5.23 -7.86
CA VAL A 149 2.99 4.16 -7.46
C VAL A 149 1.57 4.49 -7.92
N ILE A 150 1.11 5.70 -7.60
CA ILE A 150 -0.23 6.18 -7.98
C ILE A 150 -0.39 6.18 -9.50
N SER A 151 0.59 6.72 -10.24
CA SER A 151 0.55 6.75 -11.71
C SER A 151 0.50 5.34 -12.31
N CYS A 152 1.25 4.39 -11.76
CA CYS A 152 1.28 3.02 -12.24
C CYS A 152 -0.05 2.31 -11.97
N LEU A 153 -0.61 2.46 -10.76
CA LEU A 153 -1.88 1.83 -10.38
C LEU A 153 -3.09 2.41 -11.16
N LEU A 154 -3.08 3.71 -11.47
CA LEU A 154 -4.14 4.32 -12.29
C LEU A 154 -4.08 3.81 -13.74
N TYR A 155 -2.87 3.72 -14.30
CA TYR A 155 -2.69 3.20 -15.67
C TYR A 155 -3.24 1.78 -15.82
N THR A 156 -3.08 0.94 -14.80
CA THR A 156 -3.56 -0.45 -14.83
C THR A 156 -5.06 -0.58 -14.57
N SER A 157 -5.67 0.32 -13.79
CA SER A 157 -7.13 0.35 -13.61
C SER A 157 -7.87 0.82 -14.85
N ASP A 158 -7.31 1.81 -15.57
CA ASP A 158 -7.91 2.35 -16.80
C ASP A 158 -7.76 1.40 -18.01
N ALA A 159 -6.85 0.43 -17.94
CA ALA A 159 -6.68 -0.58 -18.97
C ALA A 159 -7.60 -1.81 -18.78
N ALA A 160 -8.32 -1.87 -17.65
CA ALA A 160 -9.22 -2.97 -17.30
C ALA A 160 -10.72 -2.64 -17.55
N ASP A 161 -11.06 -1.39 -17.93
CA ASP A 161 -12.35 -0.93 -18.43
C ASP A 161 -12.36 -0.94 -19.98
#